data_6d293c2d1949ebb96f9e7b16c925667c
#
_entry.id   6d293c2d1949ebb96f9e7b16c925667c
#
_cell.length_a   1.000
_cell.length_b   1.000
_cell.length_c   1.000
_cell.angle_alpha   90.00
_cell.angle_beta   90.00
_cell.angle_gamma   90.00
#
_symmetry.space_group_name_H-M   'P 1'
#
loop_
_entity.id
_entity.type
_entity.pdbx_description
1 polymer ?
#
loop_
_entity_poly.entity_id
_entity_poly.type
_entity_poly.pdbx_seq_one_letter_code
_entity_poly.pdbx_strand_id
1 'polypeptide(L)'
;MGFSYRLAEERGKDMIEVIKRDGEIAEFNLNKITEAIKKAFKATKKDFTHEILELLSLRVTADFQSKMDQGRITVEQIQDSVEHVLEETGYTDVAKAYILYRKQREKIRNMKNTILDYKDVVNSYVKV
;
A
#
# COMPACT_ATOMS: atom_id res chain seq x y z
N MET A 1 -5.12 37.16 5.82
CA MET A 1 -6.38 36.51 5.82
C MET A 1 -6.31 35.09 6.35
N GLY A 2 -7.24 34.75 7.20
CA GLY A 2 -7.33 33.42 7.81
C GLY A 2 -7.46 32.28 6.83
N PHE A 3 -7.89 32.58 5.60
CA PHE A 3 -8.09 31.54 4.59
C PHE A 3 -6.76 30.88 4.17
N SER A 4 -5.75 31.66 3.82
CA SER A 4 -4.44 31.13 3.42
C SER A 4 -3.79 30.37 4.57
N TYR A 5 -3.91 30.92 5.75
CA TYR A 5 -3.38 30.34 6.97
C TYR A 5 -4.05 29.00 7.26
N ARG A 6 -5.36 28.96 7.08
CA ARG A 6 -6.14 27.74 7.31
C ARG A 6 -5.77 26.64 6.31
N LEU A 7 -5.52 26.99 5.05
CA LEU A 7 -5.10 26.03 4.05
C LEU A 7 -3.76 25.38 4.40
N ALA A 8 -2.84 26.14 4.95
CA ALA A 8 -1.55 25.60 5.37
C ALA A 8 -1.72 24.63 6.54
N GLU A 9 -2.58 24.97 7.51
CA GLU A 9 -2.90 24.11 8.62
C GLU A 9 -3.61 22.84 8.16
N GLU A 10 -4.58 22.99 7.27
CA GLU A 10 -5.34 21.87 6.75
C GLU A 10 -4.45 20.90 5.98
N ARG A 11 -3.48 21.40 5.21
CA ARG A 11 -2.53 20.53 4.54
C ARG A 11 -1.71 19.72 5.51
N GLY A 12 -1.30 20.33 6.62
CA GLY A 12 -0.60 19.61 7.68
C GLY A 12 -1.48 18.55 8.33
N LYS A 13 -2.77 18.85 8.50
CA LYS A 13 -3.75 17.90 9.07
C LYS A 13 -4.14 16.82 8.09
N ASP A 14 -4.17 17.17 6.80
CA ASP A 14 -4.55 16.25 5.73
C ASP A 14 -3.42 15.34 5.30
N MET A 15 -2.21 15.54 5.81
CA MET A 15 -1.12 14.63 5.56
C MET A 15 -1.43 13.27 6.17
N ILE A 16 -1.52 12.29 5.29
CA ILE A 16 -1.81 10.93 5.70
C ILE A 16 -0.50 10.25 6.08
N GLU A 17 -0.48 9.68 7.27
CA GLU A 17 0.65 8.89 7.74
C GLU A 17 0.33 7.41 7.63
N VAL A 18 1.28 6.64 7.13
CA VAL A 18 1.12 5.21 6.96
C VAL A 18 1.91 4.48 8.03
N ILE A 19 1.24 3.59 8.75
CA ILE A 19 1.90 2.72 9.73
C ILE A 19 2.40 1.49 8.98
N LYS A 20 3.72 1.37 8.89
CA LYS A 20 4.37 0.25 8.22
C LYS A 20 4.29 -1.01 9.08
N ARG A 21 4.61 -2.16 8.47
CA ARG A 21 4.51 -3.45 9.16
C ARG A 21 5.40 -3.56 10.39
N ASP A 22 6.53 -2.86 10.39
CA ASP A 22 7.46 -2.81 11.52
C ASP A 22 7.07 -1.77 12.57
N GLY A 23 5.95 -1.08 12.39
CA GLY A 23 5.47 -0.04 13.28
C GLY A 23 6.00 1.35 12.97
N GLU A 24 6.94 1.48 12.04
CA GLU A 24 7.44 2.78 11.63
C GLU A 24 6.37 3.56 10.88
N ILE A 25 6.44 4.88 10.97
CA ILE A 25 5.50 5.78 10.31
C ILE A 25 6.18 6.40 9.11
N ALA A 26 5.49 6.36 7.97
CA ALA A 26 5.95 6.96 6.73
C ALA A 26 4.88 7.87 6.17
N GLU A 27 5.27 8.81 5.34
CA GLU A 27 4.34 9.67 4.64
C GLU A 27 3.64 8.86 3.55
N PHE A 28 2.33 9.11 3.38
CA PHE A 28 1.54 8.48 2.34
C PHE A 28 2.01 8.93 0.95
N ASN A 29 2.16 7.99 0.05
CA ASN A 29 2.56 8.26 -1.32
C ASN A 29 1.56 7.59 -2.28
N LEU A 30 0.70 8.42 -2.89
CA LEU A 30 -0.32 7.95 -3.82
C LEU A 30 0.29 7.21 -5.01
N ASN A 31 1.49 7.61 -5.43
CA ASN A 31 2.16 7.00 -6.56
C ASN A 31 2.46 5.51 -6.34
N LYS A 32 2.69 5.12 -5.11
CA LYS A 32 2.91 3.68 -4.78
C LYS A 32 1.66 2.86 -5.07
N ILE A 33 0.48 3.40 -4.78
CA ILE A 33 -0.78 2.75 -5.11
C ILE A 33 -0.95 2.65 -6.63
N THR A 34 -0.72 3.75 -7.32
CA THR A 34 -0.82 3.81 -8.78
C THR A 34 0.08 2.78 -9.44
N GLU A 35 1.33 2.68 -9.00
CA GLU A 35 2.29 1.71 -9.53
C GLU A 35 1.88 0.27 -9.25
N ALA A 36 1.35 0.00 -8.05
CA ALA A 36 0.90 -1.34 -7.69
C ALA A 36 -0.29 -1.76 -8.56
N ILE A 37 -1.25 -0.88 -8.78
CA ILE A 37 -2.40 -1.14 -9.64
C ILE A 37 -1.94 -1.35 -11.09
N LYS A 38 -1.01 -0.55 -11.56
CA LYS A 38 -0.44 -0.67 -12.90
C LYS A 38 0.19 -2.05 -13.11
N LYS A 39 0.95 -2.52 -12.13
CA LYS A 39 1.56 -3.86 -12.19
C LYS A 39 0.51 -4.96 -12.27
N ALA A 40 -0.60 -4.81 -11.53
CA ALA A 40 -1.69 -5.78 -11.57
C ALA A 40 -2.38 -5.80 -12.94
N PHE A 41 -2.59 -4.64 -13.55
CA PHE A 41 -3.11 -4.57 -14.92
C PHE A 41 -2.18 -5.25 -15.91
N LYS A 42 -0.89 -4.98 -15.82
CA LYS A 42 0.10 -5.59 -16.70
C LYS A 42 0.15 -7.11 -16.55
N ALA A 43 0.03 -7.60 -15.33
CA ALA A 43 0.04 -9.03 -15.05
C ALA A 43 -1.14 -9.76 -15.70
N THR A 44 -2.28 -9.11 -15.83
CA THR A 44 -3.47 -9.67 -16.49
C THR A 44 -3.51 -9.39 -17.97
N LYS A 45 -2.53 -8.65 -18.50
CA LYS A 45 -2.48 -8.19 -19.89
C LYS A 45 -3.71 -7.37 -20.29
N LYS A 46 -4.30 -6.71 -19.32
CA LYS A 46 -5.46 -5.85 -19.54
C LYS A 46 -5.00 -4.45 -19.86
N ASP A 47 -5.64 -3.85 -20.88
CA ASP A 47 -5.32 -2.48 -21.26
C ASP A 47 -5.73 -1.49 -20.19
N PHE A 48 -4.96 -0.43 -20.07
CA PHE A 48 -5.25 0.64 -19.11
C PHE A 48 -4.79 1.98 -19.68
N THR A 49 -5.37 3.04 -19.17
CA THR A 49 -4.94 4.39 -19.47
C THR A 49 -4.42 5.03 -18.17
N HIS A 50 -3.64 6.09 -18.32
CA HIS A 50 -3.15 6.83 -17.17
C HIS A 50 -4.32 7.38 -16.33
N GLU A 51 -5.37 7.84 -16.99
CA GLU A 51 -6.57 8.36 -16.33
C GLU A 51 -7.27 7.31 -15.49
N ILE A 52 -7.37 6.08 -16.00
CA ILE A 52 -7.97 4.98 -15.24
C ILE A 52 -7.17 4.68 -13.99
N LEU A 53 -5.84 4.64 -14.11
CA LEU A 53 -4.97 4.40 -12.95
C LEU A 53 -5.11 5.49 -11.90
N GLU A 54 -5.15 6.75 -12.32
CA GLU A 54 -5.33 7.88 -11.41
C GLU A 54 -6.70 7.81 -10.72
N LEU A 55 -7.75 7.55 -11.49
CA LEU A 55 -9.10 7.46 -10.94
C LEU A 55 -9.19 6.35 -9.89
N LEU A 56 -8.66 5.17 -10.21
CA LEU A 56 -8.66 4.05 -9.27
C LEU A 56 -7.87 4.37 -8.00
N SER A 57 -6.72 5.02 -8.16
CA SER A 57 -5.89 5.41 -7.01
C SER A 57 -6.63 6.39 -6.10
N LEU A 58 -7.33 7.35 -6.67
CA LEU A 58 -8.12 8.30 -5.91
C LEU A 58 -9.30 7.61 -5.23
N ARG A 59 -9.94 6.66 -5.89
CA ARG A 59 -11.03 5.89 -5.28
C ARG A 59 -10.53 5.04 -4.11
N VAL A 60 -9.33 4.50 -4.21
CA VAL A 60 -8.71 3.77 -3.10
C VAL A 60 -8.53 4.70 -1.90
N THR A 61 -8.02 5.89 -2.16
CA THR A 61 -7.82 6.90 -1.10
C THR A 61 -9.15 7.26 -0.44
N ALA A 62 -10.19 7.46 -1.23
CA ALA A 62 -11.53 7.73 -0.70
C ALA A 62 -12.06 6.54 0.10
N ASP A 63 -11.82 5.32 -0.37
CA ASP A 63 -12.31 4.10 0.27
C ASP A 63 -11.73 3.92 1.67
N PHE A 64 -10.44 4.18 1.87
CA PHE A 64 -9.83 3.95 3.17
C PHE A 64 -10.02 5.10 4.16
N GLN A 65 -10.63 6.21 3.75
CA GLN A 65 -10.87 7.34 4.67
C GLN A 65 -11.63 6.91 5.93
N SER A 66 -12.61 6.03 5.79
CA SER A 66 -13.39 5.54 6.92
C SER A 66 -12.60 4.66 7.88
N LYS A 67 -11.45 4.15 7.44
CA LYS A 67 -10.59 3.28 8.26
C LYS A 67 -9.48 4.07 8.95
N MET A 68 -9.31 5.33 8.60
CA MET A 68 -8.25 6.15 9.18
C MET A 68 -8.54 6.49 10.62
N ASP A 69 -7.50 6.52 11.43
CA ASP A 69 -7.56 6.91 12.82
C ASP A 69 -6.51 7.99 13.08
N GLN A 70 -6.99 9.19 13.43
CA GLN A 70 -6.13 10.35 13.71
C GLN A 70 -5.11 10.63 12.60
N GLY A 71 -5.56 10.55 11.35
CA GLY A 71 -4.71 10.79 10.19
C GLY A 71 -3.79 9.65 9.82
N ARG A 72 -3.94 8.49 10.42
CA ARG A 72 -3.09 7.32 10.18
C ARG A 72 -3.88 6.14 9.63
N ILE A 73 -3.18 5.34 8.82
CA ILE A 73 -3.73 4.14 8.19
C ILE A 73 -2.62 3.10 8.10
N THR A 74 -2.95 1.84 8.26
CA THR A 74 -1.95 0.77 8.11
C THR A 74 -1.79 0.38 6.65
N VAL A 75 -0.63 -0.19 6.32
CA VAL A 75 -0.37 -0.71 4.97
C VAL A 75 -1.42 -1.74 4.59
N GLU A 76 -1.77 -2.64 5.51
CA GLU A 76 -2.76 -3.68 5.26
C GLU A 76 -4.13 -3.10 4.94
N GLN A 77 -4.53 -2.05 5.65
CA GLN A 77 -5.80 -1.38 5.38
C GLN A 77 -5.83 -0.72 4.00
N ILE A 78 -4.71 -0.13 3.59
CA ILE A 78 -4.57 0.44 2.24
C ILE A 78 -4.72 -0.67 1.20
N GLN A 79 -4.03 -1.79 1.40
CA GLN A 79 -4.08 -2.92 0.48
C GLN A 79 -5.49 -3.51 0.39
N ASP A 80 -6.19 -3.61 1.51
CA ASP A 80 -7.58 -4.06 1.53
C ASP A 80 -8.46 -3.14 0.70
N SER A 81 -8.24 -1.84 0.79
CA SER A 81 -8.98 -0.86 -0.01
C SER A 81 -8.67 -0.99 -1.50
N VAL A 82 -7.42 -1.26 -1.86
CA VAL A 82 -7.07 -1.51 -3.28
C VAL A 82 -7.86 -2.70 -3.81
N GLU A 83 -7.86 -3.80 -3.09
CA GLU A 83 -8.62 -5.00 -3.47
C GLU A 83 -10.09 -4.70 -3.63
N HIS A 84 -10.68 -4.02 -2.67
CA HIS A 84 -12.10 -3.67 -2.67
C HIS A 84 -12.46 -2.79 -3.87
N VAL A 85 -11.69 -1.75 -4.13
CA VAL A 85 -11.95 -0.84 -5.25
C VAL A 85 -11.84 -1.54 -6.59
N LEU A 86 -10.83 -2.39 -6.77
CA LEU A 86 -10.68 -3.13 -8.02
C LEU A 86 -11.86 -4.08 -8.26
N GLU A 87 -12.34 -4.75 -7.22
CA GLU A 87 -13.50 -5.63 -7.32
C GLU A 87 -14.78 -4.84 -7.59
N GLU A 88 -15.00 -3.77 -6.85
CA GLU A 88 -16.20 -2.94 -6.97
C GLU A 88 -16.32 -2.27 -8.34
N THR A 89 -15.20 -1.90 -8.94
CA THR A 89 -15.19 -1.26 -10.26
C THR A 89 -15.22 -2.27 -11.42
N GLY A 90 -15.33 -3.57 -11.12
CA GLY A 90 -15.45 -4.60 -12.14
C GLY A 90 -14.14 -5.17 -12.65
N TYR A 91 -13.01 -4.74 -12.11
CA TYR A 91 -11.69 -5.26 -12.50
C TYR A 91 -11.31 -6.48 -11.65
N THR A 92 -12.17 -7.50 -11.66
CA THR A 92 -12.00 -8.69 -10.81
C THR A 92 -10.71 -9.45 -11.11
N ASP A 93 -10.34 -9.57 -12.38
CA ASP A 93 -9.09 -10.25 -12.74
C ASP A 93 -7.87 -9.47 -12.24
N VAL A 94 -7.93 -8.15 -12.33
CA VAL A 94 -6.87 -7.28 -11.83
C VAL A 94 -6.79 -7.39 -10.32
N ALA A 95 -7.94 -7.45 -9.64
CA ALA A 95 -8.00 -7.64 -8.19
C ALA A 95 -7.32 -8.95 -7.78
N LYS A 96 -7.60 -10.04 -8.49
CA LYS A 96 -6.97 -11.34 -8.24
C LYS A 96 -5.46 -11.29 -8.42
N ALA A 97 -5.00 -10.60 -9.47
CA ALA A 97 -3.56 -10.43 -9.70
C ALA A 97 -2.92 -9.62 -8.57
N TYR A 98 -3.60 -8.60 -8.09
CA TYR A 98 -3.11 -7.79 -6.97
C TYR A 98 -3.01 -8.62 -5.68
N ILE A 99 -4.04 -9.41 -5.38
CA ILE A 99 -4.06 -10.30 -4.21
C ILE A 99 -2.90 -11.28 -4.27
N LEU A 100 -2.68 -11.87 -5.44
CA LEU A 100 -1.58 -12.81 -5.63
C LEU A 100 -0.22 -12.14 -5.42
N TYR A 101 -0.05 -10.94 -5.96
CA TYR A 101 1.17 -10.16 -5.79
C TYR A 101 1.42 -9.86 -4.30
N ARG A 102 0.37 -9.45 -3.59
CA ARG A 102 0.43 -9.17 -2.15
C ARG A 102 0.88 -10.39 -1.37
N LYS A 103 0.32 -11.56 -1.68
CA LYS A 103 0.69 -12.83 -1.05
C LYS A 103 2.12 -13.23 -1.35
N GLN A 104 2.57 -13.04 -2.58
CA GLN A 104 3.94 -13.32 -2.97
C GLN A 104 4.93 -12.43 -2.23
N ARG A 105 4.63 -11.16 -2.09
CA ARG A 105 5.47 -10.22 -1.35
C ARG A 105 5.56 -10.60 0.12
N GLU A 106 4.46 -11.00 0.71
CA GLU A 106 4.43 -11.47 2.09
C GLU A 106 5.30 -12.72 2.26
N LYS A 107 5.17 -13.66 1.35
CA LYS A 107 5.97 -14.89 1.37
C LYS A 107 7.46 -14.58 1.26
N ILE A 108 7.85 -13.67 0.38
CA ILE A 108 9.24 -13.26 0.22
C ILE A 108 9.77 -12.62 1.52
N ARG A 109 8.99 -11.76 2.17
CA ARG A 109 9.39 -11.17 3.44
C ARG A 109 9.62 -12.23 4.51
N ASN A 110 8.71 -13.20 4.60
CA ASN A 110 8.82 -14.28 5.57
C ASN A 110 10.04 -15.15 5.29
N MET A 111 10.34 -15.42 4.03
CA MET A 111 11.53 -16.17 3.64
C MET A 111 12.81 -15.42 4.01
N LYS A 112 12.86 -14.12 3.75
CA LYS A 112 14.01 -13.28 4.12
C LYS A 112 14.24 -13.29 5.62
N ASN A 113 13.18 -13.16 6.40
CA ASN A 113 13.28 -13.19 7.85
C ASN A 113 13.79 -14.54 8.35
N THR A 114 13.28 -15.62 7.78
CA THR A 114 13.74 -16.98 8.11
C THR A 114 15.22 -17.18 7.80
N ILE A 115 15.68 -16.68 6.65
CA ILE A 115 17.09 -16.77 6.26
C ILE A 115 17.97 -15.96 7.21
N LEU A 116 17.54 -14.78 7.60
CA LEU A 116 18.27 -13.94 8.55
C LEU A 116 18.39 -14.63 9.90
N ASP A 117 17.30 -15.20 10.41
CA ASP A 117 17.30 -15.95 11.67
C ASP A 117 18.25 -17.14 11.60
N TYR A 118 18.24 -17.87 10.48
CA TYR A 118 19.13 -19.00 10.25
C TYR A 118 20.59 -18.55 10.26
N LYS A 119 20.91 -17.44 9.60
CA LYS A 119 22.26 -16.89 9.57
C LYS A 119 22.74 -16.53 10.98
N ASP A 120 21.88 -15.94 11.78
CA ASP A 120 22.22 -15.59 13.16
C ASP A 120 22.55 -16.83 13.98
N VAL A 121 21.76 -17.88 13.84
CA VAL A 121 22.00 -19.16 14.53
C VAL A 121 23.33 -19.75 14.10
N VAL A 122 23.59 -19.80 12.80
CA VAL A 122 24.84 -20.35 12.26
C VAL A 122 26.03 -19.53 12.76
N ASN A 123 25.94 -18.21 12.74
CA ASN A 123 26.99 -17.33 13.22
C ASN A 123 27.28 -17.54 14.70
N SER A 124 26.24 -17.81 15.51
CA SER A 124 26.43 -18.14 16.93
C SER A 124 27.28 -19.38 17.11
N TYR A 125 27.07 -20.40 16.30
CA TYR A 125 27.86 -21.62 16.37
C TYR A 125 29.30 -21.41 15.87
N VAL A 126 29.46 -20.62 14.83
CA VAL A 126 30.77 -20.40 14.21
C VAL A 126 31.69 -19.54 15.09
N LYS A 127 31.11 -18.65 15.88
CA LYS A 127 31.92 -17.74 16.75
C LYS A 127 32.44 -18.41 18.00
N VAL A 128 32.08 -19.62 18.26
CA VAL A 128 32.63 -20.38 19.39
C VAL A 128 33.96 -20.99 19.01
#